data_dc643c427e882312ee5e733b5c9799b5
#
_entry.id   dc643c427e882312ee5e733b5c9799b5
#
_cell.length_a   1.000
_cell.length_b   1.000
_cell.length_c   1.000
_cell.angle_alpha   90.00
_cell.angle_beta   90.00
_cell.angle_gamma   90.00
#
_symmetry.space_group_name_H-M   'P 1'
#
loop_
_entity.id
_entity.type
_entity.pdbx_description
1 polymer ?
#
loop_
_entity_poly.entity_id
_entity_poly.type
_entity_poly.pdbx_seq_one_letter_code
_entity_poly.pdbx_strand_id
1 'polypeptide(L)'
;MINAHNTFDPLKELILGDVDIKTIKLDDPRRQKRIEYIFQKTKEELDAFQQILESKGIVVHRPTPMRNVPIQTPYWSSPGTKIPLTPRDLFLVLGDTIIESAMCEKERFFEPFYYRDIMLDQFRKGAKWMAMPIPRHDYADYEIDIADDVPNQDPIMDAPSCMKYGKDVFVNTHGAGNRLGFEWLRSMFSDTYKFHEVNQKNIIGHMDSHITILRPGLLLTYHNRDDLPAYFKDWDIINVNAEKDKKTSMSQTVIDSRIQDGDFENTVLAVNCLSIDTKTVVMWEHYKT
;
A
#
# COMPACT_ATOMS: atom_id res chain seq x y z
N MET A 1 13.13 -15.26 10.38
CA MET A 1 13.70 -13.91 10.61
C MET A 1 13.48 -13.09 9.34
N ILE A 2 12.93 -11.89 9.47
CA ILE A 2 12.68 -10.98 8.34
C ILE A 2 14.00 -10.61 7.66
N ASN A 3 14.02 -10.63 6.33
CA ASN A 3 15.15 -10.22 5.51
C ASN A 3 14.65 -9.92 4.09
N ALA A 4 14.14 -8.69 3.87
CA ALA A 4 13.53 -8.30 2.60
C ALA A 4 14.24 -7.11 1.96
N HIS A 5 14.85 -7.34 0.80
CA HIS A 5 15.58 -6.33 0.03
C HIS A 5 14.96 -6.01 -1.32
N ASN A 6 14.12 -6.89 -1.84
CA ASN A 6 13.44 -6.75 -3.13
C ASN A 6 11.96 -7.13 -3.02
N THR A 7 11.17 -6.70 -3.98
CA THR A 7 9.75 -7.10 -4.09
C THR A 7 9.57 -8.42 -4.85
N PHE A 8 10.62 -8.93 -5.50
CA PHE A 8 10.62 -10.12 -6.36
C PHE A 8 11.45 -11.28 -5.80
N ASP A 9 12.05 -11.15 -4.62
CA ASP A 9 12.72 -12.27 -3.97
C ASP A 9 11.72 -13.39 -3.65
N PRO A 10 12.14 -14.67 -3.61
CA PRO A 10 11.25 -15.77 -3.28
C PRO A 10 10.49 -15.51 -1.98
N LEU A 11 9.18 -15.34 -2.11
CA LEU A 11 8.29 -15.01 -1.00
C LEU A 11 8.21 -16.17 -0.01
N LYS A 12 8.47 -15.91 1.26
CA LYS A 12 8.45 -16.90 2.34
C LYS A 12 7.32 -16.67 3.33
N GLU A 13 7.01 -15.42 3.59
CA GLU A 13 6.08 -15.00 4.64
C GLU A 13 5.48 -13.65 4.26
N LEU A 14 4.19 -13.49 4.45
CA LEU A 14 3.50 -12.23 4.19
C LEU A 14 2.34 -11.99 5.15
N ILE A 15 1.90 -10.75 5.20
CA ILE A 15 0.64 -10.36 5.84
C ILE A 15 -0.40 -10.16 4.74
N LEU A 16 -1.50 -10.89 4.83
CA LEU A 16 -2.68 -10.73 3.99
C LEU A 16 -3.75 -9.99 4.79
N GLY A 17 -4.32 -8.95 4.21
CA GLY A 17 -5.39 -8.18 4.83
C GLY A 17 -6.66 -9.00 5.09
N ASP A 18 -7.60 -8.39 5.79
CA ASP A 18 -8.90 -9.00 6.07
C ASP A 18 -10.01 -7.96 6.02
N VAL A 19 -11.25 -8.43 5.96
CA VAL A 19 -12.46 -7.63 6.07
C VAL A 19 -13.30 -8.14 7.24
N ASP A 20 -13.74 -7.23 8.11
CA ASP A 20 -14.69 -7.55 9.17
C ASP A 20 -16.02 -6.87 8.89
N ILE A 21 -17.02 -7.67 8.50
CA ILE A 21 -18.37 -7.21 8.14
C ILE A 21 -19.06 -6.50 9.33
N LYS A 22 -18.69 -6.85 10.56
CA LYS A 22 -19.32 -6.33 11.77
C LYS A 22 -18.93 -4.90 12.13
N THR A 23 -17.88 -4.37 11.49
CA THR A 23 -17.34 -3.05 11.84
C THR A 23 -18.03 -1.89 11.14
N ILE A 24 -18.69 -2.11 10.01
CA ILE A 24 -19.35 -1.05 9.24
C ILE A 24 -20.86 -1.12 9.43
N LYS A 25 -21.43 -0.02 9.98
CA LYS A 25 -22.86 0.19 10.05
C LYS A 25 -23.23 1.43 9.25
N LEU A 26 -24.08 1.24 8.26
CA LEU A 26 -24.62 2.30 7.42
C LEU A 26 -26.11 2.51 7.73
N ASP A 27 -26.55 3.76 7.71
CA ASP A 27 -27.96 4.11 7.98
C ASP A 27 -28.90 3.67 6.85
N ASP A 28 -28.41 3.62 5.61
CA ASP A 28 -29.16 3.14 4.45
C ASP A 28 -29.12 1.60 4.37
N PRO A 29 -30.26 0.89 4.49
CA PRO A 29 -30.30 -0.56 4.43
C PRO A 29 -29.84 -1.16 3.08
N ARG A 30 -29.98 -0.43 1.98
CA ARG A 30 -29.54 -0.90 0.65
C ARG A 30 -28.02 -0.88 0.58
N ARG A 31 -27.42 0.21 1.05
CA ARG A 31 -25.97 0.36 1.14
C ARG A 31 -25.37 -0.66 2.12
N GLN A 32 -26.03 -0.86 3.27
CA GLN A 32 -25.63 -1.86 4.26
C GLN A 32 -25.56 -3.26 3.63
N LYS A 33 -26.68 -3.71 3.01
CA LYS A 33 -26.74 -5.04 2.37
C LYS A 33 -25.71 -5.22 1.28
N ARG A 34 -25.40 -4.17 0.55
CA ARG A 34 -24.40 -4.19 -0.52
C ARG A 34 -22.99 -4.31 0.03
N ILE A 35 -22.61 -3.53 1.03
CA ILE A 35 -21.31 -3.62 1.71
C ILE A 35 -21.11 -5.02 2.30
N GLU A 36 -22.14 -5.58 2.95
CA GLU A 36 -22.09 -6.93 3.48
C GLU A 36 -21.81 -7.97 2.40
N TYR A 37 -22.47 -7.85 1.25
CA TYR A 37 -22.21 -8.73 0.10
C TYR A 37 -20.77 -8.60 -0.41
N ILE A 38 -20.27 -7.38 -0.57
CA ILE A 38 -18.89 -7.12 -1.02
C ILE A 38 -17.89 -7.72 -0.03
N PHE A 39 -18.07 -7.46 1.25
CA PHE A 39 -17.15 -7.96 2.27
C PHE A 39 -17.18 -9.48 2.36
N GLN A 40 -18.36 -10.09 2.22
CA GLN A 40 -18.45 -11.54 2.15
C GLN A 40 -17.66 -12.09 0.96
N LYS A 41 -17.80 -11.50 -0.23
CA LYS A 41 -17.07 -11.93 -1.43
C LYS A 41 -15.57 -11.68 -1.29
N THR A 42 -15.17 -10.52 -0.80
CA THR A 42 -13.76 -10.22 -0.52
C THR A 42 -13.16 -11.22 0.47
N LYS A 43 -13.91 -11.59 1.51
CA LYS A 43 -13.46 -12.60 2.49
C LYS A 43 -13.25 -13.96 1.83
N GLU A 44 -14.22 -14.42 1.01
CA GLU A 44 -14.13 -15.68 0.27
C GLU A 44 -12.89 -15.69 -0.65
N GLU A 45 -12.62 -14.61 -1.37
CA GLU A 45 -11.44 -14.46 -2.24
C GLU A 45 -10.13 -14.43 -1.45
N LEU A 46 -10.06 -13.68 -0.35
CA LEU A 46 -8.88 -13.64 0.51
C LEU A 46 -8.57 -15.01 1.14
N ASP A 47 -9.59 -15.76 1.55
CA ASP A 47 -9.42 -17.09 2.14
C ASP A 47 -8.95 -18.09 1.07
N ALA A 48 -9.47 -18.02 -0.14
CA ALA A 48 -9.01 -18.82 -1.28
C ALA A 48 -7.56 -18.45 -1.65
N PHE A 49 -7.23 -17.17 -1.65
CA PHE A 49 -5.88 -16.70 -1.94
C PHE A 49 -4.87 -17.16 -0.88
N GLN A 50 -5.25 -17.13 0.40
CA GLN A 50 -4.44 -17.70 1.49
C GLN A 50 -4.13 -19.17 1.24
N GLN A 51 -5.13 -19.98 0.90
CA GLN A 51 -4.93 -21.40 0.61
C GLN A 51 -3.94 -21.64 -0.56
N ILE A 52 -4.03 -20.81 -1.60
CA ILE A 52 -3.09 -20.87 -2.74
C ILE A 52 -1.67 -20.58 -2.28
N LEU A 53 -1.46 -19.52 -1.48
CA LEU A 53 -0.15 -19.14 -0.95
C LEU A 53 0.44 -20.22 -0.04
N GLU A 54 -0.37 -20.73 0.89
CA GLU A 54 0.03 -21.81 1.81
C GLU A 54 0.37 -23.12 1.07
N SER A 55 -0.34 -23.43 -0.03
CA SER A 55 -0.03 -24.59 -0.89
C SER A 55 1.35 -24.47 -1.58
N LYS A 56 1.88 -23.25 -1.67
CA LYS A 56 3.23 -22.97 -2.17
C LYS A 56 4.29 -22.90 -1.05
N GLY A 57 3.90 -23.22 0.18
CA GLY A 57 4.79 -23.18 1.36
C GLY A 57 5.05 -21.77 1.89
N ILE A 58 4.21 -20.80 1.55
CA ILE A 58 4.30 -19.42 2.05
C ILE A 58 3.51 -19.32 3.34
N VAL A 59 4.12 -18.74 4.37
CA VAL A 59 3.44 -18.47 5.65
C VAL A 59 2.59 -17.21 5.49
N VAL A 60 1.30 -17.32 5.80
CA VAL A 60 0.35 -16.21 5.69
C VAL A 60 -0.13 -15.79 7.07
N HIS A 61 0.05 -14.53 7.40
CA HIS A 61 -0.49 -13.92 8.61
C HIS A 61 -1.74 -13.10 8.28
N ARG A 62 -2.71 -13.12 9.21
CA ARG A 62 -3.94 -12.33 9.12
C ARG A 62 -4.03 -11.36 10.28
N PRO A 63 -4.64 -10.18 10.09
CA PRO A 63 -4.84 -9.23 11.18
C PRO A 63 -5.74 -9.82 12.26
N THR A 64 -5.50 -9.40 13.50
CA THR A 64 -6.38 -9.72 14.63
C THR A 64 -7.56 -8.74 14.63
N PRO A 65 -8.82 -9.22 14.70
CA PRO A 65 -9.98 -8.34 14.78
C PRO A 65 -9.87 -7.37 15.97
N MET A 66 -10.17 -6.11 15.73
CA MET A 66 -10.12 -5.06 16.72
C MET A 66 -11.46 -4.33 16.77
N ARG A 67 -11.83 -3.88 17.98
CA ARG A 67 -13.03 -3.06 18.13
C ARG A 67 -12.83 -1.71 17.45
N ASN A 68 -13.64 -1.40 16.45
CA ASN A 68 -13.66 -0.09 15.82
C ASN A 68 -14.46 0.89 16.71
N VAL A 69 -13.80 1.95 17.13
CA VAL A 69 -14.37 2.99 18.00
C VAL A 69 -14.00 4.37 17.47
N PRO A 70 -14.81 5.41 17.77
CA PRO A 70 -14.45 6.77 17.42
C PRO A 70 -13.07 7.14 17.99
N ILE A 71 -12.29 7.83 17.18
CA ILE A 71 -10.93 8.29 17.51
C ILE A 71 -11.01 9.78 17.83
N GLN A 72 -10.39 10.17 18.94
CA GLN A 72 -10.22 11.55 19.31
C GLN A 72 -8.77 11.83 19.64
N THR A 73 -8.16 12.77 18.93
CA THR A 73 -6.81 13.26 19.16
C THR A 73 -6.86 14.75 19.54
N PRO A 74 -5.74 15.38 19.96
CA PRO A 74 -5.71 16.83 20.18
C PRO A 74 -6.00 17.68 18.93
N TYR A 75 -5.84 17.12 17.73
CA TYR A 75 -5.86 17.87 16.47
C TYR A 75 -7.05 17.51 15.57
N TRP A 76 -7.57 16.30 15.66
CA TRP A 76 -8.63 15.80 14.78
C TRP A 76 -9.44 14.67 15.45
N SER A 77 -10.59 14.37 14.86
CA SER A 77 -11.40 13.21 15.22
C SER A 77 -11.80 12.40 13.98
N SER A 78 -12.11 11.12 14.19
CA SER A 78 -12.63 10.22 13.15
C SER A 78 -13.72 9.31 13.74
N PRO A 79 -14.71 8.88 12.96
CA PRO A 79 -15.71 7.91 13.42
C PRO A 79 -15.12 6.53 13.72
N GLY A 80 -13.90 6.26 13.24
CA GLY A 80 -13.21 5.00 13.49
C GLY A 80 -11.97 4.84 12.63
N THR A 81 -11.36 3.66 12.70
CA THR A 81 -10.20 3.24 11.90
C THR A 81 -10.70 2.54 10.63
N LYS A 82 -9.98 2.68 9.52
CA LYS A 82 -10.23 1.88 8.31
C LYS A 82 -10.07 0.38 8.59
N ILE A 83 -10.69 -0.43 7.74
CA ILE A 83 -10.58 -1.90 7.82
C ILE A 83 -9.16 -2.36 7.45
N PRO A 84 -8.67 -3.46 8.03
CA PRO A 84 -7.31 -3.93 7.84
C PRO A 84 -7.13 -4.69 6.51
N LEU A 85 -7.48 -4.07 5.38
CA LEU A 85 -7.45 -4.72 4.07
C LEU A 85 -6.10 -4.62 3.38
N THR A 86 -5.39 -3.51 3.55
CA THR A 86 -4.17 -3.19 2.79
C THR A 86 -2.93 -3.01 3.70
N PRO A 87 -2.41 -4.10 4.32
CA PRO A 87 -1.24 -4.02 5.20
C PRO A 87 0.02 -3.51 4.49
N ARG A 88 0.08 -3.63 3.16
CA ARG A 88 1.17 -3.13 2.34
C ARG A 88 1.38 -1.62 2.52
N ASP A 89 0.30 -0.88 2.77
CA ASP A 89 0.37 0.57 2.90
C ASP A 89 0.97 1.00 4.25
N LEU A 90 0.82 0.15 5.27
CA LEU A 90 1.18 0.45 6.66
C LEU A 90 2.64 0.13 6.99
N PHE A 91 3.24 -0.85 6.30
CA PHE A 91 4.52 -1.41 6.69
C PHE A 91 5.53 -1.44 5.55
N LEU A 92 6.63 -0.71 5.72
CA LEU A 92 7.81 -0.84 4.89
C LEU A 92 8.81 -1.77 5.58
N VAL A 93 9.30 -2.78 4.86
CA VAL A 93 10.36 -3.66 5.36
C VAL A 93 11.65 -3.39 4.60
N LEU A 94 12.70 -2.98 5.32
CA LEU A 94 14.06 -2.79 4.80
C LEU A 94 15.02 -3.75 5.50
N GLY A 95 15.45 -4.81 4.79
CA GLY A 95 16.27 -5.86 5.38
C GLY A 95 15.57 -6.54 6.56
N ASP A 96 16.12 -6.41 7.75
CA ASP A 96 15.62 -6.97 9.00
C ASP A 96 14.69 -6.01 9.79
N THR A 97 14.39 -4.85 9.24
CA THR A 97 13.68 -3.78 9.94
C THR A 97 12.27 -3.58 9.37
N ILE A 98 11.27 -3.64 10.24
CA ILE A 98 9.88 -3.26 9.96
C ILE A 98 9.69 -1.80 10.37
N ILE A 99 9.16 -0.99 9.48
CA ILE A 99 8.88 0.43 9.70
C ILE A 99 7.37 0.64 9.57
N GLU A 100 6.72 1.06 10.65
CA GLU A 100 5.34 1.55 10.58
C GLU A 100 5.33 2.92 9.90
N SER A 101 4.54 3.05 8.85
CA SER A 101 4.43 4.24 8.04
C SER A 101 3.66 5.35 8.74
N ALA A 102 4.05 6.60 8.49
CA ALA A 102 3.27 7.78 8.85
C ALA A 102 2.22 8.02 7.75
N MET A 103 1.04 7.41 7.90
CA MET A 103 -0.01 7.40 6.90
C MET A 103 -0.49 8.79 6.52
N CYS A 104 -0.77 9.01 5.23
CA CYS A 104 -1.32 10.27 4.74
C CYS A 104 -2.77 10.49 5.18
N GLU A 105 -3.54 9.41 5.37
CA GLU A 105 -4.93 9.46 5.81
C GLU A 105 -5.06 9.28 7.33
N LYS A 106 -5.74 10.22 8.00
CA LYS A 106 -5.95 10.19 9.46
C LYS A 106 -6.72 8.97 9.96
N GLU A 107 -7.66 8.44 9.18
CA GLU A 107 -8.45 7.25 9.52
C GLU A 107 -7.60 5.97 9.56
N ARG A 108 -6.40 5.99 8.97
CA ARG A 108 -5.46 4.87 8.96
C ARG A 108 -4.47 4.89 10.12
N PHE A 109 -4.48 5.94 10.91
CA PHE A 109 -3.53 6.18 12.00
C PHE A 109 -3.43 5.02 13.01
N PHE A 110 -4.56 4.39 13.36
CA PHE A 110 -4.60 3.26 14.28
C PHE A 110 -4.71 1.89 13.57
N GLU A 111 -4.72 1.85 12.26
CA GLU A 111 -4.79 0.61 11.49
C GLU A 111 -3.64 -0.37 11.82
N PRO A 112 -2.39 0.05 12.13
CA PRO A 112 -1.31 -0.84 12.55
C PRO A 112 -1.64 -1.71 13.78
N PHE A 113 -2.61 -1.30 14.63
CA PHE A 113 -2.99 -2.09 15.80
C PHE A 113 -3.63 -3.44 15.47
N TYR A 114 -4.27 -3.58 14.31
CA TYR A 114 -4.77 -4.87 13.81
C TYR A 114 -3.65 -5.90 13.62
N TYR A 115 -2.43 -5.44 13.43
CA TYR A 115 -1.25 -6.26 13.11
C TYR A 115 -0.28 -6.35 14.29
N ARG A 116 -0.64 -5.81 15.46
CA ARG A 116 0.25 -5.70 16.62
C ARG A 116 0.83 -7.06 17.06
N ASP A 117 0.02 -8.11 17.07
CA ASP A 117 0.46 -9.45 17.49
C ASP A 117 1.49 -10.02 16.50
N ILE A 118 1.31 -9.78 15.20
CA ILE A 118 2.24 -10.17 14.15
C ILE A 118 3.58 -9.42 14.33
N MET A 119 3.53 -8.12 14.57
CA MET A 119 4.72 -7.29 14.78
C MET A 119 5.49 -7.75 16.04
N LEU A 120 4.79 -8.03 17.13
CA LEU A 120 5.39 -8.55 18.35
C LEU A 120 6.05 -9.92 18.15
N ASP A 121 5.41 -10.82 17.40
CA ASP A 121 5.99 -12.12 17.05
C ASP A 121 7.29 -11.96 16.24
N GLN A 122 7.27 -11.11 15.21
CA GLN A 122 8.45 -10.84 14.39
C GLN A 122 9.57 -10.17 15.20
N PHE A 123 9.24 -9.25 16.10
CA PHE A 123 10.20 -8.63 17.01
C PHE A 123 10.85 -9.66 17.93
N ARG A 124 10.06 -10.58 18.52
CA ARG A 124 10.59 -11.68 19.34
C ARG A 124 11.48 -12.65 18.56
N LYS A 125 11.26 -12.77 17.26
CA LYS A 125 12.11 -13.53 16.33
C LYS A 125 13.37 -12.77 15.89
N GLY A 126 13.58 -11.54 16.39
CA GLY A 126 14.78 -10.73 16.18
C GLY A 126 14.68 -9.68 15.07
N ALA A 127 13.50 -9.42 14.52
CA ALA A 127 13.29 -8.28 13.63
C ALA A 127 13.43 -6.97 14.43
N LYS A 128 13.99 -5.94 13.80
CA LYS A 128 13.89 -4.59 14.31
C LYS A 128 12.51 -4.04 13.95
N TRP A 129 11.92 -3.27 14.87
CA TRP A 129 10.61 -2.68 14.69
C TRP A 129 10.61 -1.24 15.17
N MET A 130 10.23 -0.34 14.28
CA MET A 130 10.15 1.09 14.56
C MET A 130 8.96 1.73 13.86
N ALA A 131 8.57 2.93 14.31
CA ALA A 131 7.54 3.73 13.68
C ALA A 131 8.13 5.06 13.20
N MET A 132 7.62 5.57 12.09
CA MET A 132 7.86 6.96 11.69
C MET A 132 7.23 7.91 12.73
N PRO A 133 7.71 9.17 12.81
CA PRO A 133 7.05 10.18 13.63
C PRO A 133 5.56 10.28 13.31
N ILE A 134 4.73 10.31 14.35
CA ILE A 134 3.29 10.43 14.20
C ILE A 134 2.94 11.82 13.69
N PRO A 135 2.30 11.96 12.51
CA PRO A 135 1.92 13.27 11.99
C PRO A 135 0.74 13.84 12.78
N ARG A 136 0.69 15.17 12.91
CA ARG A 136 -0.39 15.86 13.62
C ARG A 136 -1.72 15.80 12.89
N HIS A 137 -1.69 15.77 11.54
CA HIS A 137 -2.88 15.87 10.71
C HIS A 137 -3.79 17.07 11.06
N ASP A 138 -3.19 18.18 11.50
CA ASP A 138 -3.89 19.41 11.86
C ASP A 138 -4.42 20.19 10.64
N TYR A 139 -4.08 19.76 9.45
CA TYR A 139 -4.65 20.18 8.17
C TYR A 139 -5.91 19.38 7.78
N ALA A 140 -6.56 18.75 8.72
CA ALA A 140 -7.57 17.71 8.60
C ALA A 140 -8.94 18.14 8.06
N ASP A 141 -9.18 19.42 7.80
CA ASP A 141 -10.31 19.91 7.00
C ASP A 141 -10.07 19.71 5.49
N TYR A 142 -8.90 19.16 5.14
CA TYR A 142 -8.52 18.81 3.80
C TYR A 142 -8.91 17.34 3.57
N GLU A 143 -9.89 17.09 2.74
CA GLU A 143 -9.99 15.79 2.08
C GLU A 143 -8.77 15.69 1.17
N ILE A 144 -7.73 14.97 1.61
CA ILE A 144 -6.57 14.72 0.77
C ILE A 144 -7.03 13.78 -0.32
N ASP A 145 -7.28 14.33 -1.49
CA ASP A 145 -7.27 13.53 -2.71
C ASP A 145 -5.82 13.00 -2.85
N ILE A 146 -5.64 11.69 -3.02
CA ILE A 146 -4.32 11.08 -3.30
C ILE A 146 -3.63 11.74 -4.51
N ALA A 147 -4.39 12.45 -5.33
CA ALA A 147 -3.90 13.28 -6.43
C ALA A 147 -3.25 14.60 -5.97
N ASP A 148 -3.54 15.07 -4.76
CA ASP A 148 -2.95 16.29 -4.21
C ASP A 148 -1.74 15.97 -3.34
N ASP A 149 -0.72 16.82 -3.38
CA ASP A 149 0.45 16.65 -2.54
C ASP A 149 0.09 16.86 -1.06
N VAL A 150 0.42 15.89 -0.22
CA VAL A 150 0.25 16.05 1.23
C VAL A 150 1.14 17.20 1.75
N PRO A 151 0.66 18.01 2.71
CA PRO A 151 1.42 19.12 3.26
C PRO A 151 2.77 18.68 3.82
N ASN A 152 3.81 19.46 3.57
CA ASN A 152 5.16 19.19 4.04
C ASN A 152 5.41 19.80 5.42
N GLN A 153 4.55 19.49 6.39
CA GLN A 153 4.60 19.99 7.77
C GLN A 153 5.12 18.94 8.77
N ASP A 154 4.79 17.68 8.52
CA ASP A 154 5.26 16.50 9.26
C ASP A 154 5.77 15.45 8.27
N PRO A 155 6.66 14.52 8.69
CA PRO A 155 7.02 13.39 7.85
C PRO A 155 5.81 12.51 7.56
N ILE A 156 5.43 12.40 6.29
CA ILE A 156 4.31 11.56 5.82
C ILE A 156 4.81 10.67 4.71
N MET A 157 4.43 9.39 4.78
CA MET A 157 4.74 8.42 3.75
C MET A 157 3.93 7.15 3.97
N ASP A 158 3.08 6.81 3.03
CA ASP A 158 2.55 5.46 2.93
C ASP A 158 3.64 4.53 2.40
N ALA A 159 3.74 3.30 2.91
CA ALA A 159 4.83 2.40 2.52
C ALA A 159 4.92 2.10 1.01
N PRO A 160 3.82 2.07 0.23
CA PRO A 160 3.88 1.90 -1.22
C PRO A 160 4.46 3.10 -1.99
N SER A 161 4.65 4.24 -1.35
CA SER A 161 5.48 5.32 -1.91
C SER A 161 6.94 4.90 -2.07
N CYS A 162 7.33 3.76 -1.46
CA CYS A 162 8.67 3.21 -1.53
C CYS A 162 8.74 1.94 -2.37
N MET A 163 9.73 1.88 -3.26
CA MET A 163 10.11 0.70 -4.03
C MET A 163 11.57 0.34 -3.74
N LYS A 164 11.85 -0.96 -3.59
CA LYS A 164 13.17 -1.48 -3.20
C LYS A 164 13.81 -2.28 -4.34
N TYR A 165 15.11 -2.08 -4.51
CA TYR A 165 15.94 -2.89 -5.38
C TYR A 165 17.33 -3.07 -4.76
N GLY A 166 17.54 -4.17 -4.08
CA GLY A 166 18.78 -4.43 -3.35
C GLY A 166 19.05 -3.39 -2.27
N LYS A 167 20.03 -2.55 -2.51
CA LYS A 167 20.40 -1.43 -1.64
C LYS A 167 19.85 -0.07 -2.10
N ASP A 168 19.19 -0.04 -3.24
CA ASP A 168 18.55 1.17 -3.74
C ASP A 168 17.08 1.23 -3.27
N VAL A 169 16.68 2.36 -2.73
CA VAL A 169 15.31 2.63 -2.28
C VAL A 169 14.81 3.89 -2.99
N PHE A 170 13.77 3.73 -3.78
CA PHE A 170 13.11 4.80 -4.52
C PHE A 170 11.91 5.26 -3.71
N VAL A 171 11.79 6.56 -3.46
CA VAL A 171 10.72 7.13 -2.64
C VAL A 171 10.01 8.22 -3.41
N ASN A 172 8.73 8.01 -3.68
CA ASN A 172 7.86 9.03 -4.26
C ASN A 172 7.48 10.07 -3.20
N THR A 173 7.63 11.34 -3.56
CA THR A 173 7.31 12.49 -2.69
C THR A 173 6.09 13.27 -3.17
N HIS A 174 5.27 12.66 -4.04
CA HIS A 174 3.98 13.19 -4.51
C HIS A 174 2.80 12.34 -4.01
N GLY A 175 1.70 12.97 -3.67
CA GLY A 175 0.48 12.31 -3.20
C GLY A 175 0.64 11.72 -1.80
N ALA A 176 0.73 10.40 -1.67
CA ALA A 176 0.75 9.69 -0.38
C ALA A 176 2.10 9.74 0.38
N GLY A 177 3.03 10.61 -0.04
CA GLY A 177 4.31 10.86 0.62
C GLY A 177 4.77 12.29 0.41
N ASN A 178 5.67 12.77 1.27
CA ASN A 178 6.23 14.11 1.15
C ASN A 178 7.75 14.11 1.34
N ARG A 179 8.35 15.28 1.10
CA ARG A 179 9.80 15.49 1.22
C ARG A 179 10.33 15.18 2.62
N LEU A 180 9.61 15.56 3.68
CA LEU A 180 10.02 15.26 5.05
C LEU A 180 10.02 13.77 5.35
N GLY A 181 9.04 13.00 4.83
CA GLY A 181 9.02 11.54 4.93
C GLY A 181 10.25 10.90 4.27
N PHE A 182 10.60 11.35 3.06
CA PHE A 182 11.83 10.94 2.38
C PHE A 182 13.08 11.27 3.20
N GLU A 183 13.20 12.49 3.72
CA GLU A 183 14.36 12.94 4.49
C GLU A 183 14.51 12.17 5.81
N TRP A 184 13.37 11.87 6.48
CA TRP A 184 13.38 11.04 7.67
C TRP A 184 13.93 9.65 7.36
N LEU A 185 13.38 8.98 6.35
CA LEU A 185 13.78 7.62 5.98
C LEU A 185 15.27 7.58 5.60
N ARG A 186 15.72 8.55 4.80
CA ARG A 186 17.12 8.69 4.42
C ARG A 186 18.03 8.90 5.64
N SER A 187 17.64 9.74 6.59
CA SER A 187 18.44 10.01 7.78
C SER A 187 18.64 8.77 8.65
N MET A 188 17.66 7.87 8.66
CA MET A 188 17.70 6.64 9.48
C MET A 188 18.49 5.50 8.83
N PHE A 189 18.59 5.45 7.50
CA PHE A 189 19.05 4.26 6.80
C PHE A 189 20.13 4.51 5.73
N SER A 190 20.65 5.74 5.57
CA SER A 190 21.64 6.07 4.53
C SER A 190 22.99 5.35 4.70
N ASP A 191 23.31 4.85 5.87
CA ASP A 191 24.51 4.02 6.09
C ASP A 191 24.41 2.64 5.41
N THR A 192 23.18 2.18 5.13
CA THR A 192 22.92 0.85 4.60
C THR A 192 22.32 0.87 3.21
N TYR A 193 21.50 1.89 2.89
CA TYR A 193 20.74 2.01 1.66
C TYR A 193 21.02 3.34 0.96
N LYS A 194 20.96 3.31 -0.38
CA LYS A 194 21.01 4.49 -1.23
C LYS A 194 19.59 4.92 -1.57
N PHE A 195 19.24 6.13 -1.20
CA PHE A 195 17.90 6.67 -1.42
C PHE A 195 17.85 7.53 -2.68
N HIS A 196 16.81 7.31 -3.48
CA HIS A 196 16.50 8.05 -4.69
C HIS A 196 15.13 8.69 -4.53
N GLU A 197 15.10 10.01 -4.53
CA GLU A 197 13.83 10.74 -4.55
C GLU A 197 13.22 10.64 -5.95
N VAL A 198 11.95 10.23 -6.01
CA VAL A 198 11.13 10.25 -7.21
C VAL A 198 10.16 11.42 -7.06
N ASN A 199 10.41 12.48 -7.81
CA ASN A 199 9.62 13.70 -7.81
C ASN A 199 9.13 13.97 -9.23
N GLN A 200 8.32 13.05 -9.76
CA GLN A 200 7.76 13.12 -11.11
C GLN A 200 6.25 13.29 -11.02
N LYS A 201 5.73 14.36 -11.61
CA LYS A 201 4.30 14.73 -11.55
C LYS A 201 3.35 13.69 -12.16
N ASN A 202 3.85 12.77 -12.94
CA ASN A 202 3.08 11.66 -13.53
C ASN A 202 3.07 10.39 -12.66
N ILE A 203 3.81 10.38 -11.53
CA ILE A 203 3.80 9.30 -10.54
C ILE A 203 3.17 9.88 -9.27
N ILE A 204 1.87 9.76 -9.15
CA ILE A 204 1.08 10.35 -8.06
C ILE A 204 0.65 9.25 -7.09
N GLY A 205 0.78 9.50 -5.79
CA GLY A 205 0.34 8.55 -4.75
C GLY A 205 1.30 7.37 -4.60
N HIS A 206 0.78 6.15 -4.65
CA HIS A 206 1.56 4.94 -4.43
C HIS A 206 2.38 4.56 -5.66
N MET A 207 3.69 4.43 -5.51
CA MET A 207 4.60 4.11 -6.61
C MET A 207 4.33 2.72 -7.23
N ASP A 208 3.91 1.74 -6.43
CA ASP A 208 3.60 0.39 -6.90
C ASP A 208 2.33 0.29 -7.76
N SER A 209 1.51 1.35 -7.80
CA SER A 209 0.43 1.50 -8.78
C SER A 209 0.91 1.97 -10.15
N HIS A 210 2.15 2.44 -10.26
CA HIS A 210 2.74 2.98 -11.47
C HIS A 210 3.85 2.12 -12.05
N ILE A 211 4.69 1.55 -11.17
CA ILE A 211 5.89 0.80 -11.54
C ILE A 211 6.05 -0.37 -10.59
N THR A 212 6.22 -1.57 -11.11
CA THR A 212 6.61 -2.75 -10.33
C THR A 212 7.88 -3.37 -10.90
N ILE A 213 8.89 -3.58 -10.05
CA ILE A 213 10.09 -4.33 -10.40
C ILE A 213 9.75 -5.83 -10.33
N LEU A 214 9.80 -6.52 -11.48
CA LEU A 214 9.52 -7.96 -11.57
C LEU A 214 10.75 -8.83 -11.33
N ARG A 215 11.91 -8.34 -11.76
CA ARG A 215 13.24 -8.94 -11.58
C ARG A 215 14.31 -7.92 -11.97
N PRO A 216 15.61 -8.18 -11.73
CA PRO A 216 16.67 -7.31 -12.19
C PRO A 216 16.55 -7.02 -13.69
N GLY A 217 16.53 -5.73 -14.05
CA GLY A 217 16.47 -5.26 -15.43
C GLY A 217 15.09 -5.33 -16.08
N LEU A 218 14.00 -5.68 -15.36
CA LEU A 218 12.64 -5.77 -15.92
C LEU A 218 11.60 -5.09 -15.04
N LEU A 219 10.84 -4.19 -15.65
CA LEU A 219 9.71 -3.48 -15.05
C LEU A 219 8.37 -3.88 -15.67
N LEU A 220 7.33 -3.82 -14.86
CA LEU A 220 5.94 -3.71 -15.28
C LEU A 220 5.48 -2.26 -15.05
N THR A 221 4.92 -1.61 -16.05
CA THR A 221 4.44 -0.22 -15.97
C THR A 221 3.46 0.09 -17.11
N TYR A 222 2.65 1.12 -16.96
CA TYR A 222 1.87 1.71 -18.04
C TYR A 222 2.45 3.02 -18.57
N HIS A 223 3.55 3.51 -17.98
CA HIS A 223 4.24 4.72 -18.42
C HIS A 223 5.10 4.47 -19.67
N ASN A 224 5.31 5.52 -20.45
CA ASN A 224 6.31 5.50 -21.49
C ASN A 224 7.72 5.53 -20.88
N ARG A 225 8.72 5.02 -21.59
CA ARG A 225 10.10 4.98 -21.14
C ARG A 225 10.64 6.35 -20.69
N ASP A 226 10.26 7.40 -21.39
CA ASP A 226 10.75 8.76 -21.10
C ASP A 226 10.15 9.34 -19.82
N ASP A 227 9.00 8.82 -19.39
CA ASP A 227 8.29 9.21 -18.19
C ASP A 227 8.78 8.46 -16.93
N LEU A 228 9.67 7.48 -17.08
CA LEU A 228 10.22 6.71 -15.97
C LEU A 228 11.39 7.46 -15.30
N PRO A 229 11.62 7.20 -13.98
CA PRO A 229 12.84 7.66 -13.31
C PRO A 229 14.08 7.26 -14.09
N ALA A 230 15.08 8.17 -14.16
CA ALA A 230 16.29 7.98 -14.95
C ALA A 230 17.02 6.66 -14.68
N TYR A 231 16.92 6.14 -13.47
CA TYR A 231 17.50 4.85 -13.06
C TYR A 231 16.99 3.67 -13.89
N PHE A 232 15.74 3.73 -14.37
CA PHE A 232 15.08 2.63 -15.06
C PHE A 232 15.05 2.76 -16.59
N LYS A 233 15.64 3.81 -17.15
CA LYS A 233 15.54 4.10 -18.60
C LYS A 233 16.11 3.00 -19.51
N ASP A 234 17.10 2.27 -19.02
CA ASP A 234 17.77 1.19 -19.77
C ASP A 234 17.21 -0.21 -19.44
N TRP A 235 16.16 -0.29 -18.62
CA TRP A 235 15.54 -1.55 -18.26
C TRP A 235 14.55 -2.02 -19.32
N ASP A 236 14.36 -3.34 -19.42
CA ASP A 236 13.27 -3.92 -20.19
C ASP A 236 11.93 -3.55 -19.55
N ILE A 237 10.91 -3.33 -20.37
CA ILE A 237 9.59 -2.89 -19.93
C ILE A 237 8.53 -3.84 -20.49
N ILE A 238 7.72 -4.41 -19.60
CA ILE A 238 6.41 -4.91 -19.94
C ILE A 238 5.44 -3.74 -19.76
N ASN A 239 4.93 -3.21 -20.87
CA ASN A 239 3.98 -2.11 -20.83
C ASN A 239 2.55 -2.66 -20.81
N VAL A 240 1.79 -2.32 -19.78
CA VAL A 240 0.36 -2.58 -19.70
C VAL A 240 -0.35 -1.50 -20.49
N ASN A 241 -1.11 -1.87 -21.52
CA ASN A 241 -1.78 -0.91 -22.37
C ASN A 241 -2.85 -0.12 -21.59
N ALA A 242 -2.46 1.06 -21.12
CA ALA A 242 -3.31 1.98 -20.34
C ALA A 242 -4.46 2.59 -21.17
N GLU A 243 -4.55 2.36 -22.49
CA GLU A 243 -5.64 2.92 -23.30
C GLU A 243 -7.02 2.37 -22.92
N LYS A 244 -7.08 1.17 -22.37
CA LYS A 244 -8.32 0.63 -21.77
C LYS A 244 -8.63 1.27 -20.42
N ASP A 245 -7.66 1.89 -19.78
CA ASP A 245 -7.71 2.37 -18.39
C ASP A 245 -7.85 3.88 -18.25
N LYS A 246 -7.97 4.63 -19.35
CA LYS A 246 -8.13 6.10 -19.33
C LYS A 246 -9.36 6.64 -18.58
N LYS A 247 -10.18 5.76 -18.01
CA LYS A 247 -11.36 6.15 -17.20
C LYS A 247 -11.06 6.37 -15.72
N THR A 248 -9.81 6.26 -15.26
CA THR A 248 -9.55 5.98 -13.86
C THR A 248 -8.51 6.81 -13.11
N SER A 249 -8.28 8.04 -13.47
CA SER A 249 -7.89 9.01 -12.43
C SER A 249 -9.16 9.52 -11.76
N MET A 250 -9.70 8.75 -10.82
CA MET A 250 -10.92 9.14 -10.14
C MET A 250 -10.57 9.66 -8.75
N SER A 251 -11.10 10.83 -8.42
CA SER A 251 -11.09 11.32 -7.05
C SER A 251 -11.80 10.32 -6.11
N GLN A 252 -11.44 10.31 -4.83
CA GLN A 252 -12.09 9.45 -3.84
C GLN A 252 -13.61 9.62 -3.86
N THR A 253 -14.10 10.85 -4.10
CA THR A 253 -15.54 11.16 -4.25
C THR A 253 -16.19 10.38 -5.41
N VAL A 254 -15.47 10.19 -6.52
CA VAL A 254 -15.97 9.40 -7.66
C VAL A 254 -15.90 7.90 -7.34
N ILE A 255 -14.88 7.45 -6.63
CA ILE A 255 -14.79 6.06 -6.12
C ILE A 255 -15.97 5.79 -5.19
N ASP A 256 -16.26 6.69 -4.26
CA ASP A 256 -17.37 6.55 -3.32
C ASP A 256 -18.72 6.59 -4.04
N SER A 257 -18.93 7.44 -5.05
CA SER A 257 -20.15 7.47 -5.84
C SER A 257 -20.34 6.19 -6.65
N ARG A 258 -19.27 5.62 -7.23
CA ARG A 258 -19.34 4.35 -7.96
C ARG A 258 -19.57 3.15 -7.04
N ILE A 259 -18.98 3.14 -5.85
CA ILE A 259 -19.35 2.19 -4.79
C ILE A 259 -20.83 2.31 -4.45
N GLN A 260 -21.38 3.52 -4.44
CA GLN A 260 -22.82 3.75 -4.24
C GLN A 260 -23.66 3.20 -5.39
N ASP A 261 -23.22 3.35 -6.63
CA ASP A 261 -23.97 2.98 -7.83
C ASP A 261 -23.73 1.53 -8.28
N GLY A 262 -22.74 0.83 -7.75
CA GLY A 262 -22.41 -0.55 -8.04
C GLY A 262 -21.47 -0.78 -9.20
N ASP A 263 -20.84 0.23 -9.65
CA ASP A 263 -19.85 0.18 -10.68
C ASP A 263 -18.46 -0.02 -10.05
N PHE A 264 -18.03 -1.28 -9.97
CA PHE A 264 -16.73 -1.69 -9.39
C PHE A 264 -15.63 -1.91 -10.43
N GLU A 265 -15.83 -1.51 -11.66
CA GLU A 265 -14.75 -1.55 -12.65
C GLU A 265 -13.68 -0.53 -12.27
N ASN A 266 -12.81 -0.93 -11.37
CA ASN A 266 -11.63 -0.16 -11.00
C ASN A 266 -10.42 -0.70 -11.76
N THR A 267 -9.82 0.14 -12.57
CA THR A 267 -8.92 -0.24 -13.64
C THR A 267 -7.46 0.10 -13.35
N VAL A 268 -7.16 0.82 -12.27
CA VAL A 268 -5.81 1.38 -12.03
C VAL A 268 -4.82 0.38 -11.44
N LEU A 269 -5.22 -0.83 -11.11
CA LEU A 269 -4.37 -1.81 -10.42
C LEU A 269 -3.61 -2.77 -11.36
N ALA A 270 -3.56 -2.49 -12.66
CA ALA A 270 -2.89 -3.36 -13.62
C ALA A 270 -1.41 -3.62 -13.33
N VAL A 271 -0.74 -2.65 -12.72
CA VAL A 271 0.69 -2.70 -12.38
C VAL A 271 0.92 -3.22 -10.97
N ASN A 272 -0.09 -3.11 -10.11
CA ASN A 272 0.00 -3.56 -8.72
C ASN A 272 -0.15 -5.09 -8.66
N CYS A 273 0.95 -5.80 -8.52
CA CYS A 273 0.99 -7.26 -8.48
C CYS A 273 1.82 -7.77 -7.30
N LEU A 274 1.56 -9.01 -6.88
CA LEU A 274 2.37 -9.70 -5.89
C LEU A 274 3.34 -10.65 -6.59
N SER A 275 4.64 -10.39 -6.47
CA SER A 275 5.65 -11.34 -6.92
C SER A 275 5.81 -12.48 -5.92
N ILE A 276 5.69 -13.71 -6.38
CA ILE A 276 6.02 -14.91 -5.62
C ILE A 276 7.52 -15.21 -5.72
N ASP A 277 8.06 -14.97 -6.90
CA ASP A 277 9.48 -15.05 -7.21
C ASP A 277 9.77 -14.32 -8.54
N THR A 278 11.00 -14.39 -9.05
CA THR A 278 11.41 -13.74 -10.32
C THR A 278 10.72 -14.29 -11.59
N LYS A 279 9.87 -15.30 -11.46
CA LYS A 279 9.20 -15.98 -12.60
C LYS A 279 7.68 -15.97 -12.46
N THR A 280 7.16 -15.72 -11.26
CA THR A 280 5.75 -15.88 -10.93
C THR A 280 5.22 -14.64 -10.24
N VAL A 281 4.18 -14.05 -10.81
CA VAL A 281 3.43 -12.94 -10.21
C VAL A 281 1.96 -13.30 -10.10
N VAL A 282 1.30 -12.75 -9.09
CA VAL A 282 -0.15 -12.76 -8.95
C VAL A 282 -0.66 -11.37 -9.30
N MET A 283 -1.56 -11.31 -10.25
CA MET A 283 -2.20 -10.08 -10.71
C MET A 283 -3.66 -10.33 -11.05
N TRP A 284 -4.41 -9.27 -11.25
CA TRP A 284 -5.81 -9.37 -11.63
C TRP A 284 -5.95 -10.03 -13.01
N GLU A 285 -6.91 -10.97 -13.17
CA GLU A 285 -7.08 -11.78 -14.39
C GLU A 285 -7.44 -10.99 -15.66
N HIS A 286 -8.02 -9.80 -15.52
CA HIS A 286 -8.39 -8.94 -16.64
C HIS A 286 -7.19 -8.31 -17.36
N TYR A 287 -5.99 -8.36 -16.76
CA TYR A 287 -4.75 -7.81 -17.32
C TYR A 287 -3.83 -8.90 -17.88
N LYS A 288 -4.39 -9.83 -18.66
CA LYS A 288 -3.55 -10.76 -19.41
C LYS A 288 -2.81 -10.01 -20.52
N THR A 289 -1.51 -9.93 -20.37
CA THR A 289 -0.58 -9.40 -21.39
C THR A 289 -0.41 -10.41 -22.51
#